data_1b53d2f99933955039f9032cb182727b
#
_entry.id   1b53d2f99933955039f9032cb182727b
#
_cell.length_a   1.000
_cell.length_b   1.000
_cell.length_c   1.000
_cell.angle_alpha   90.00
_cell.angle_beta   90.00
_cell.angle_gamma   90.00
#
_symmetry.space_group_name_H-M   'P 1'
#
loop_
_entity.id
_entity.type
_entity.pdbx_description
1 polymer ?
#
loop_
_entity_poly.entity_id
_entity_poly.type
_entity_poly.pdbx_seq_one_letter_code
_entity_poly.pdbx_strand_id
1 'polypeptide(L)'
;MLASIQRFFQQALAEPESGSGPAPTLELAVAALLCEVARADYHTDESELEAMRELLKRHLALGDAAVEELMMLAREEVETSVDHYQFVSLIKQHYAYEQRCALVHMMWLLAHADGDQDALEEHRIRQLADLLHVSHSDFIRTKLRAQEG
;
A
#
# COMPACT_ATOMS: atom_id res chain seq x y z
N MET A 1 -18.96 -7.64 0.06
CA MET A 1 -17.69 -6.97 0.10
C MET A 1 -16.93 -7.24 1.34
N LEU A 2 -17.39 -6.79 2.48
CA LEU A 2 -16.67 -7.09 3.71
C LEU A 2 -16.51 -8.59 3.92
N ALA A 3 -17.53 -9.35 3.55
CA ALA A 3 -17.46 -10.79 3.69
C ALA A 3 -16.36 -11.38 2.82
N SER A 4 -16.18 -10.83 1.62
CA SER A 4 -15.13 -11.30 0.73
C SER A 4 -13.75 -11.00 1.27
N ILE A 5 -13.60 -9.82 1.85
CA ILE A 5 -12.32 -9.43 2.44
C ILE A 5 -11.97 -10.34 3.60
N GLN A 6 -12.92 -10.59 4.48
CA GLN A 6 -12.70 -11.46 5.61
C GLN A 6 -12.34 -12.86 5.16
N ARG A 7 -13.07 -13.35 4.19
CA ARG A 7 -12.83 -14.71 3.69
C ARG A 7 -11.45 -14.83 3.07
N PHE A 8 -11.07 -13.83 2.30
CA PHE A 8 -9.76 -13.81 1.67
C PHE A 8 -8.65 -13.90 2.72
N PHE A 9 -8.73 -13.06 3.74
CA PHE A 9 -7.69 -13.04 4.74
C PHE A 9 -7.68 -14.27 5.62
N GLN A 10 -8.84 -14.84 5.88
CA GLN A 10 -8.90 -16.09 6.62
C GLN A 10 -8.23 -17.21 5.85
N GLN A 11 -8.42 -17.22 4.55
CA GLN A 11 -7.80 -18.25 3.71
C GLN A 11 -6.33 -18.00 3.49
N ALA A 12 -5.96 -16.78 3.19
CA ALA A 12 -4.59 -16.47 2.85
C ALA A 12 -3.66 -16.54 4.04
N LEU A 13 -4.10 -16.10 5.18
CA LEU A 13 -3.27 -16.07 6.35
C LEU A 13 -3.44 -17.28 7.26
N ALA A 14 -4.52 -17.94 7.12
CA ALA A 14 -4.81 -19.12 7.89
C ALA A 14 -4.51 -18.90 9.36
N GLU A 15 -4.76 -17.74 9.84
CA GLU A 15 -4.40 -17.44 11.17
C GLU A 15 -5.57 -17.49 12.03
N PRO A 16 -5.69 -18.46 12.76
CA PRO A 16 -6.86 -18.61 13.60
C PRO A 16 -6.78 -17.68 14.77
N GLU A 17 -6.30 -16.59 14.61
CA GLU A 17 -6.15 -15.73 15.64
C GLU A 17 -7.35 -15.29 16.20
N SER A 18 -7.56 -15.59 17.22
CA SER A 18 -8.45 -15.13 18.04
C SER A 18 -9.24 -14.03 17.69
N GLY A 19 -10.21 -14.20 17.22
CA GLY A 19 -11.32 -13.47 17.22
C GLY A 19 -11.35 -12.02 17.29
N SER A 20 -10.40 -11.47 16.89
CA SER A 20 -10.50 -10.08 16.88
C SER A 20 -11.39 -9.78 15.74
N GLY A 21 -12.24 -9.00 15.80
CA GLY A 21 -13.19 -8.66 14.84
C GLY A 21 -12.69 -8.40 13.47
N PRO A 22 -13.53 -7.94 12.62
CA PRO A 22 -13.26 -7.75 11.21
C PRO A 22 -12.45 -6.51 10.91
N ALA A 23 -11.47 -6.22 11.68
CA ALA A 23 -10.63 -5.06 11.38
C ALA A 23 -9.86 -5.32 10.09
N PRO A 24 -9.57 -4.30 9.32
CA PRO A 24 -8.75 -4.48 8.13
C PRO A 24 -7.42 -5.05 8.52
N THR A 25 -6.90 -5.94 7.72
CA THR A 25 -5.60 -6.52 8.03
C THR A 25 -4.50 -5.55 7.63
N LEU A 26 -3.33 -5.79 8.16
CA LEU A 26 -2.18 -4.99 7.82
C LEU A 26 -1.88 -5.07 6.33
N GLU A 27 -2.02 -6.25 5.76
CA GLU A 27 -1.78 -6.43 4.33
C GLU A 27 -2.71 -5.59 3.48
N LEU A 28 -3.99 -5.54 3.86
CA LEU A 28 -4.95 -4.73 3.14
C LEU A 28 -4.61 -3.25 3.29
N ALA A 29 -4.17 -2.84 4.47
CA ALA A 29 -3.79 -1.45 4.70
C ALA A 29 -2.62 -1.04 3.81
N VAL A 30 -1.60 -1.88 3.71
CA VAL A 30 -0.44 -1.60 2.85
C VAL A 30 -0.88 -1.48 1.40
N ALA A 31 -1.66 -2.46 0.93
CA ALA A 31 -2.12 -2.44 -0.46
C ALA A 31 -3.01 -1.24 -0.74
N ALA A 32 -3.85 -0.85 0.22
CA ALA A 32 -4.73 0.29 0.04
C ALA A 32 -3.95 1.59 -0.10
N LEU A 33 -2.90 1.77 0.69
CA LEU A 33 -2.09 2.98 0.57
C LEU A 33 -1.35 3.03 -0.77
N LEU A 34 -0.89 1.90 -1.27
CA LEU A 34 -0.29 1.89 -2.59
C LEU A 34 -1.31 2.23 -3.67
N CYS A 35 -2.54 1.76 -3.52
CA CYS A 35 -3.60 2.12 -4.44
C CYS A 35 -3.90 3.62 -4.40
N GLU A 36 -3.82 4.23 -3.22
CA GLU A 36 -4.03 5.66 -3.10
C GLU A 36 -2.99 6.43 -3.92
N VAL A 37 -1.75 5.98 -3.88
CA VAL A 37 -0.70 6.63 -4.67
C VAL A 37 -0.98 6.47 -6.15
N ALA A 38 -1.34 5.27 -6.58
CA ALA A 38 -1.58 4.99 -7.99
C ALA A 38 -2.78 5.77 -8.54
N ARG A 39 -3.75 6.10 -7.67
CA ARG A 39 -4.94 6.81 -8.11
C ARG A 39 -4.81 8.32 -8.06
N ALA A 40 -3.69 8.83 -7.56
CA ALA A 40 -3.58 10.27 -7.29
C ALA A 40 -3.82 11.12 -8.52
N ASP A 41 -3.48 10.62 -9.69
CA ASP A 41 -3.69 11.37 -10.93
C ASP A 41 -4.93 10.90 -11.70
N TYR A 42 -5.76 10.08 -11.06
CA TYR A 42 -6.97 9.53 -11.66
C TYR A 42 -6.70 8.66 -12.88
N HIS A 43 -5.49 8.14 -12.97
CA HIS A 43 -5.11 7.33 -14.12
C HIS A 43 -4.18 6.24 -13.67
N THR A 44 -4.63 5.00 -13.69
CA THR A 44 -3.80 3.88 -13.29
C THR A 44 -3.51 3.07 -14.54
N ASP A 45 -2.26 3.01 -14.95
CA ASP A 45 -1.93 2.28 -16.16
C ASP A 45 -1.37 0.89 -15.81
N GLU A 46 -1.13 0.15 -16.87
CA GLU A 46 -0.72 -1.24 -16.76
C GLU A 46 0.62 -1.40 -16.05
N SER A 47 1.54 -0.49 -16.30
CA SER A 47 2.86 -0.57 -15.71
C SER A 47 2.81 -0.33 -14.20
N GLU A 48 1.92 0.55 -13.75
CA GLU A 48 1.73 0.77 -12.33
C GLU A 48 1.12 -0.44 -11.65
N LEU A 49 0.14 -1.07 -12.31
CA LEU A 49 -0.48 -2.27 -11.74
C LEU A 49 0.51 -3.42 -11.65
N GLU A 50 1.36 -3.55 -12.67
CA GLU A 50 2.38 -4.58 -12.66
C GLU A 50 3.39 -4.34 -11.55
N ALA A 51 3.82 -3.09 -11.38
CA ALA A 51 4.75 -2.74 -10.32
C ALA A 51 4.14 -3.00 -8.95
N MET A 52 2.87 -2.65 -8.78
CA MET A 52 2.18 -2.89 -7.52
C MET A 52 2.14 -4.38 -7.20
N ARG A 53 1.84 -5.20 -8.21
CA ARG A 53 1.79 -6.65 -8.02
C ARG A 53 3.13 -7.18 -7.53
N GLU A 54 4.21 -6.78 -8.18
CA GLU A 54 5.54 -7.24 -7.81
C GLU A 54 5.96 -6.77 -6.42
N LEU A 55 5.67 -5.52 -6.12
CA LEU A 55 6.03 -4.98 -4.82
C LEU A 55 5.28 -5.69 -3.68
N LEU A 56 4.00 -5.94 -3.88
CA LEU A 56 3.20 -6.61 -2.86
C LEU A 56 3.60 -8.07 -2.71
N LYS A 57 3.88 -8.75 -3.81
CA LYS A 57 4.32 -10.14 -3.74
C LYS A 57 5.60 -10.25 -2.91
N ARG A 58 6.53 -9.36 -3.16
CA ARG A 58 7.81 -9.41 -2.50
C ARG A 58 7.73 -8.97 -1.05
N HIS A 59 7.03 -7.90 -0.80
CA HIS A 59 6.94 -7.33 0.54
C HIS A 59 6.13 -8.21 1.49
N LEU A 60 5.05 -8.78 0.99
CA LEU A 60 4.14 -9.57 1.82
C LEU A 60 4.32 -11.08 1.64
N ALA A 61 5.23 -11.47 0.77
CA ALA A 61 5.50 -12.89 0.51
C ALA A 61 4.26 -13.65 0.09
N LEU A 62 3.50 -13.10 -0.84
CA LEU A 62 2.27 -13.71 -1.30
C LEU A 62 2.45 -14.37 -2.66
N GLY A 63 1.68 -15.40 -2.92
CA GLY A 63 1.63 -16.01 -4.24
C GLY A 63 0.81 -15.20 -5.22
N ASP A 64 0.80 -15.61 -6.47
CA ASP A 64 0.13 -14.87 -7.53
C ASP A 64 -1.36 -14.70 -7.30
N ALA A 65 -2.04 -15.76 -6.94
CA ALA A 65 -3.49 -15.69 -6.74
C ALA A 65 -3.83 -14.80 -5.57
N ALA A 66 -3.07 -14.90 -4.50
CA ALA A 66 -3.33 -14.10 -3.30
C ALA A 66 -3.10 -12.63 -3.56
N VAL A 67 -2.06 -12.27 -4.32
CA VAL A 67 -1.79 -10.87 -4.57
C VAL A 67 -2.84 -10.27 -5.51
N GLU A 68 -3.36 -11.04 -6.47
CA GLU A 68 -4.41 -10.52 -7.33
C GLU A 68 -5.68 -10.23 -6.55
N GLU A 69 -6.02 -11.12 -5.65
CA GLU A 69 -7.20 -10.92 -4.81
C GLU A 69 -6.99 -9.70 -3.90
N LEU A 70 -5.81 -9.57 -3.33
CA LEU A 70 -5.50 -8.46 -2.45
C LEU A 70 -5.60 -7.14 -3.19
N MET A 71 -5.06 -7.08 -4.40
CA MET A 71 -5.12 -5.86 -5.21
C MET A 71 -6.55 -5.48 -5.54
N MET A 72 -7.37 -6.46 -5.87
CA MET A 72 -8.76 -6.20 -6.20
C MET A 72 -9.50 -5.65 -4.99
N LEU A 73 -9.30 -6.27 -3.83
CA LEU A 73 -9.97 -5.81 -2.61
C LEU A 73 -9.49 -4.43 -2.20
N ALA A 74 -8.20 -4.17 -2.33
CA ALA A 74 -7.65 -2.86 -1.96
C ALA A 74 -8.21 -1.78 -2.86
N ARG A 75 -8.33 -2.04 -4.14
CA ARG A 75 -8.87 -1.07 -5.08
C ARG A 75 -10.33 -0.76 -4.78
N GLU A 76 -11.11 -1.78 -4.44
CA GLU A 76 -12.50 -1.58 -4.06
C GLU A 76 -12.60 -0.76 -2.78
N GLU A 77 -11.75 -1.05 -1.83
CA GLU A 77 -11.77 -0.36 -0.56
C GLU A 77 -11.45 1.12 -0.72
N VAL A 78 -10.46 1.42 -1.55
CA VAL A 78 -10.06 2.81 -1.79
C VAL A 78 -11.17 3.57 -2.51
N GLU A 79 -11.86 2.91 -3.44
CA GLU A 79 -12.94 3.57 -4.18
C GLU A 79 -14.15 3.86 -3.32
N THR A 80 -14.42 3.03 -2.32
CA THR A 80 -15.60 3.20 -1.50
C THR A 80 -15.32 3.93 -0.21
N SER A 81 -14.07 3.99 0.20
CA SER A 81 -13.72 4.60 1.46
C SER A 81 -13.34 6.05 1.26
N VAL A 82 -13.85 6.90 2.10
CA VAL A 82 -13.53 8.31 2.03
C VAL A 82 -12.27 8.61 2.83
N ASP A 83 -11.99 7.78 3.81
CA ASP A 83 -10.95 8.08 4.76
C ASP A 83 -9.91 6.97 4.82
N HIS A 84 -8.71 7.27 4.45
CA HIS A 84 -7.61 6.32 4.52
C HIS A 84 -6.91 6.32 5.89
N TYR A 85 -7.43 7.12 6.81
CA TYR A 85 -6.79 7.28 8.10
C TYR A 85 -6.72 5.97 8.88
N GLN A 86 -7.72 5.12 8.76
CA GLN A 86 -7.71 3.85 9.47
C GLN A 86 -6.60 2.94 8.97
N PHE A 87 -6.26 3.01 7.69
CA PHE A 87 -5.16 2.22 7.14
C PHE A 87 -3.82 2.75 7.68
N VAL A 88 -3.67 4.07 7.70
CA VAL A 88 -2.46 4.69 8.22
C VAL A 88 -2.29 4.34 9.70
N SER A 89 -3.37 4.39 10.46
CA SER A 89 -3.33 4.11 11.88
C SER A 89 -2.89 2.67 12.15
N LEU A 90 -3.43 1.74 11.36
CA LEU A 90 -3.09 0.33 11.53
C LEU A 90 -1.61 0.09 11.24
N ILE A 91 -1.10 0.72 10.20
CA ILE A 91 0.30 0.57 9.84
C ILE A 91 1.19 1.16 10.93
N LYS A 92 0.83 2.31 11.46
CA LYS A 92 1.62 2.92 12.53
C LYS A 92 1.65 2.05 13.79
N GLN A 93 0.58 1.33 14.05
CA GLN A 93 0.51 0.46 15.20
C GLN A 93 1.42 -0.76 15.08
N HIS A 94 1.59 -1.25 13.87
CA HIS A 94 2.27 -2.53 13.64
C HIS A 94 3.65 -2.42 12.99
N TYR A 95 3.92 -1.32 12.31
CA TYR A 95 5.20 -1.16 11.62
C TYR A 95 6.14 -0.29 12.44
N ALA A 96 7.36 -0.77 12.61
CA ALA A 96 8.44 0.04 13.19
C ALA A 96 8.80 1.14 12.19
N TYR A 97 9.54 2.11 12.66
CA TYR A 97 9.92 3.26 11.82
C TYR A 97 10.57 2.84 10.51
N GLU A 98 11.49 1.89 10.57
CA GLU A 98 12.19 1.44 9.38
C GLU A 98 11.24 0.79 8.37
N GLN A 99 10.24 0.09 8.88
CA GLN A 99 9.25 -0.53 8.01
C GLN A 99 8.36 0.52 7.36
N ARG A 100 8.06 1.60 8.07
CA ARG A 100 7.29 2.69 7.48
C ARG A 100 8.09 3.40 6.40
N CYS A 101 9.39 3.57 6.61
CA CYS A 101 10.25 4.12 5.58
C CYS A 101 10.31 3.22 4.36
N ALA A 102 10.35 1.91 4.58
CA ALA A 102 10.35 0.96 3.47
C ALA A 102 9.06 1.06 2.67
N LEU A 103 7.95 1.29 3.35
CA LEU A 103 6.66 1.46 2.66
C LEU A 103 6.68 2.73 1.80
N VAL A 104 7.23 3.83 2.31
CA VAL A 104 7.34 5.05 1.51
C VAL A 104 8.25 4.82 0.31
N HIS A 105 9.31 4.04 0.49
CA HIS A 105 10.17 3.69 -0.63
C HIS A 105 9.40 2.92 -1.70
N MET A 106 8.53 1.99 -1.29
CA MET A 106 7.66 1.26 -2.22
C MET A 106 6.74 2.21 -2.98
N MET A 107 6.22 3.23 -2.30
CA MET A 107 5.37 4.22 -2.96
C MET A 107 6.12 4.95 -4.05
N TRP A 108 7.39 5.30 -3.80
CA TRP A 108 8.21 5.94 -4.82
C TRP A 108 8.51 5.01 -5.99
N LEU A 109 8.78 3.74 -5.70
CA LEU A 109 9.02 2.77 -6.77
C LEU A 109 7.79 2.63 -7.65
N LEU A 110 6.61 2.63 -7.03
CA LEU A 110 5.37 2.55 -7.77
C LEU A 110 5.17 3.80 -8.64
N ALA A 111 5.42 4.96 -8.08
CA ALA A 111 5.23 6.21 -8.82
C ALA A 111 6.17 6.34 -10.00
N HIS A 112 7.35 5.70 -9.94
CA HIS A 112 8.30 5.77 -11.05
C HIS A 112 8.16 4.62 -12.04
N ALA A 113 7.18 3.77 -11.84
CA ALA A 113 7.08 2.54 -12.64
C ALA A 113 6.89 2.79 -14.13
N ASP A 114 6.21 3.87 -14.48
CA ASP A 114 5.98 4.19 -15.89
C ASP A 114 7.01 5.17 -16.45
N GLY A 115 7.99 5.53 -15.66
CA GLY A 115 9.03 6.43 -16.12
C GLY A 115 8.72 7.90 -16.00
N ASP A 116 7.49 8.24 -15.66
CA ASP A 116 7.09 9.63 -15.53
C ASP A 116 6.92 9.99 -14.07
N GLN A 117 7.30 11.19 -13.71
CA GLN A 117 7.04 11.69 -12.38
C GLN A 117 5.79 12.53 -12.42
N ASP A 118 4.79 12.10 -11.70
CA ASP A 118 3.53 12.84 -11.67
C ASP A 118 3.47 13.64 -10.38
N ALA A 119 3.21 14.94 -10.51
CA ALA A 119 3.16 15.83 -9.36
C ALA A 119 2.08 15.43 -8.36
N LEU A 120 0.95 14.89 -8.85
CA LEU A 120 -0.13 14.48 -7.96
C LEU A 120 0.27 13.24 -7.17
N GLU A 121 0.97 12.32 -7.78
CA GLU A 121 1.46 11.14 -7.08
C GLU A 121 2.50 11.51 -6.04
N GLU A 122 3.41 12.39 -6.39
CA GLU A 122 4.43 12.84 -5.45
C GLU A 122 3.78 13.54 -4.26
N HIS A 123 2.80 14.38 -4.51
CA HIS A 123 2.08 15.07 -3.45
C HIS A 123 1.38 14.07 -2.52
N ARG A 124 0.79 13.03 -3.09
CA ARG A 124 0.12 12.01 -2.29
C ARG A 124 1.11 11.24 -1.42
N ILE A 125 2.27 10.94 -1.98
CA ILE A 125 3.30 10.24 -1.21
C ILE A 125 3.74 11.10 -0.03
N ARG A 126 3.91 12.40 -0.28
CA ARG A 126 4.29 13.33 0.79
C ARG A 126 3.24 13.36 1.90
N GLN A 127 1.97 13.40 1.53
CA GLN A 127 0.89 13.41 2.50
C GLN A 127 0.90 12.13 3.34
N LEU A 128 1.06 11.00 2.69
CA LEU A 128 1.04 9.73 3.40
C LEU A 128 2.29 9.55 4.28
N ALA A 129 3.45 10.01 3.81
CA ALA A 129 4.65 9.95 4.61
C ALA A 129 4.51 10.77 5.89
N ASP A 130 3.87 11.94 5.79
CA ASP A 130 3.60 12.76 6.94
C ASP A 130 2.70 12.04 7.93
N LEU A 131 1.63 11.46 7.42
CA LEU A 131 0.69 10.73 8.27
C LEU A 131 1.33 9.51 8.90
N LEU A 132 2.28 8.90 8.22
CA LEU A 132 3.00 7.74 8.74
C LEU A 132 4.14 8.15 9.68
N HIS A 133 4.33 9.44 9.87
CA HIS A 133 5.36 10.00 10.73
C HIS A 133 6.78 9.62 10.26
N VAL A 134 6.96 9.67 8.95
CA VAL A 134 8.28 9.50 8.37
C VAL A 134 8.90 10.87 8.23
N SER A 135 10.11 11.07 8.72
CA SER A 135 10.75 12.37 8.71
C SER A 135 10.98 12.86 7.29
N HIS A 136 11.07 14.16 7.13
CA HIS A 136 11.30 14.74 5.80
C HIS A 136 12.62 14.26 5.21
N SER A 137 13.66 14.14 6.03
CA SER A 137 14.95 13.64 5.57
C SER A 137 14.83 12.25 5.00
N ASP A 138 14.10 11.39 5.68
CA ASP A 138 13.93 10.01 5.22
C ASP A 138 12.99 9.95 4.03
N PHE A 139 12.01 10.84 3.98
CA PHE A 139 11.15 10.96 2.81
C PHE A 139 11.98 11.24 1.57
N ILE A 140 12.90 12.19 1.64
CA ILE A 140 13.77 12.53 0.52
C ILE A 140 14.75 11.39 0.22
N ARG A 141 15.29 10.75 1.25
CA ARG A 141 16.22 9.65 1.06
C ARG A 141 15.56 8.50 0.29
N THR A 142 14.32 8.15 0.66
CA THR A 142 13.63 7.07 -0.02
C THR A 142 13.33 7.43 -1.47
N LYS A 143 13.05 8.70 -1.73
CA LYS A 143 12.83 9.16 -3.10
C LYS A 143 14.09 8.97 -3.95
N LEU A 144 15.23 9.41 -3.41
CA LEU A 144 16.49 9.32 -4.16
C LEU A 144 16.90 7.88 -4.39
N ARG A 145 16.69 7.02 -3.42
CA ARG A 145 17.00 5.59 -3.58
C ARG A 145 16.13 4.97 -4.68
N ALA A 146 14.88 5.35 -4.74
CA ALA A 146 13.99 4.82 -5.77
C ALA A 146 14.42 5.27 -7.16
N GLN A 147 14.95 6.48 -7.27
CA GLN A 147 15.43 6.99 -8.54
C GLN A 147 16.70 6.29 -9.01
N GLU A 148 17.51 5.83 -8.09
CA GLU A 148 18.74 5.16 -8.44
C GLU A 148 18.50 3.74 -8.92
N GLY A 149 17.50 3.14 -8.44
CA GLY A 149 17.29 1.77 -8.67
C GLY A 149 16.34 1.34 -9.56
#